data_226117d98495ea0c412dac619637e44d
#
_entry.id   226117d98495ea0c412dac619637e44d
#
_cell.length_a   1.000
_cell.length_b   1.000
_cell.length_c   1.000
_cell.angle_alpha   90.00
_cell.angle_beta   90.00
_cell.angle_gamma   90.00
#
_symmetry.space_group_name_H-M   'P 1'
#
loop_
_entity.id
_entity.type
_entity.pdbx_description
1 polymer ?
#
loop_
_entity_poly.entity_id
_entity_poly.type
_entity_poly.pdbx_seq_one_letter_code
_entity_poly.pdbx_strand_id
1 'polypeptide(L)'
;MPCLWLITDARTDAGLERAIARLPRGSGVIFRHYHLAPRERATHLSQIRRLCRRFGHRLEIAGQGYGPPAPHRRLATAHDLREIGMANRCGANAVLISPVFPTRTHPGAATLGRIRLLLLARRARMPVIALGGMTARRFRGLGFRGLGVHGWAAIDGLAGGCTTRS
;
A
#
# COMPACT_ATOMS: atom_id res chain seq x y z
N MET A 1 -1.57 1.20 13.07
CA MET A 1 -1.21 0.93 11.65
C MET A 1 -2.32 1.46 10.76
N PRO A 2 -2.06 2.26 9.70
CA PRO A 2 -3.08 2.69 8.76
C PRO A 2 -3.77 1.51 8.06
N CYS A 3 -5.11 1.60 7.92
CA CYS A 3 -5.89 0.60 7.17
C CYS A 3 -5.95 0.91 5.66
N LEU A 4 -5.71 2.17 5.28
CA LEU A 4 -5.71 2.64 3.90
C LEU A 4 -4.35 3.22 3.55
N TRP A 5 -3.79 2.79 2.40
CA TRP A 5 -2.52 3.25 1.88
C TRP A 5 -2.63 3.74 0.44
N LEU A 6 -2.15 4.94 0.17
CA LEU A 6 -1.92 5.46 -1.18
C LEU A 6 -0.48 5.19 -1.58
N ILE A 7 -0.29 4.54 -2.72
CA ILE A 7 1.05 4.35 -3.31
C ILE A 7 1.20 5.35 -4.44
N THR A 8 2.22 6.22 -4.37
CA THR A 8 2.45 7.23 -5.40
C THR A 8 3.09 6.61 -6.65
N ASP A 9 2.70 7.13 -7.81
CA ASP A 9 3.17 6.65 -9.11
C ASP A 9 3.14 7.81 -10.11
N ALA A 10 4.04 7.82 -11.11
CA ALA A 10 4.12 8.86 -12.14
C ALA A 10 2.76 9.18 -12.80
N ARG A 11 1.92 8.16 -12.99
CA ARG A 11 0.60 8.30 -13.62
C ARG A 11 -0.42 9.09 -12.78
N THR A 12 -0.15 9.27 -11.50
CA THR A 12 -1.07 9.93 -10.56
C THR A 12 -0.58 11.30 -10.11
N ASP A 13 0.56 11.77 -10.60
CA ASP A 13 1.21 13.01 -10.16
C ASP A 13 0.32 14.24 -10.29
N ALA A 14 -0.39 14.38 -11.41
CA ALA A 14 -1.27 15.53 -11.68
C ALA A 14 -2.40 15.73 -10.64
N GLY A 15 -2.76 14.70 -9.89
CA GLY A 15 -3.82 14.75 -8.86
C GLY A 15 -3.37 14.34 -7.47
N LEU A 16 -2.08 14.07 -7.27
CA LEU A 16 -1.54 13.45 -6.07
C LEU A 16 -1.80 14.27 -4.80
N GLU A 17 -1.59 15.58 -4.84
CA GLU A 17 -1.82 16.46 -3.68
C GLU A 17 -3.29 16.44 -3.25
N ARG A 18 -4.22 16.50 -4.21
CA ARG A 18 -5.65 16.39 -3.94
C ARG A 18 -6.03 15.03 -3.40
N ALA A 19 -5.41 13.96 -3.93
CA ALA A 19 -5.63 12.60 -3.45
C ALA A 19 -5.19 12.48 -1.98
N ILE A 20 -4.00 12.97 -1.63
CA ILE A 20 -3.50 12.98 -0.25
C ILE A 20 -4.42 13.78 0.68
N ALA A 21 -4.85 14.98 0.26
CA ALA A 21 -5.74 15.83 1.06
C ALA A 21 -7.11 15.20 1.34
N ARG A 22 -7.59 14.32 0.44
CA ARG A 22 -8.89 13.63 0.56
C ARG A 22 -8.82 12.29 1.29
N LEU A 23 -7.63 11.79 1.60
CA LEU A 23 -7.51 10.57 2.38
C LEU A 23 -8.09 10.76 3.79
N PRO A 24 -8.74 9.75 4.36
CA PRO A 24 -9.11 9.76 5.77
C PRO A 24 -7.88 10.01 6.64
N ARG A 25 -8.01 10.83 7.69
CA ARG A 25 -6.93 11.08 8.64
C ARG A 25 -6.37 9.77 9.18
N GLY A 26 -5.06 9.67 9.36
CA GLY A 26 -4.39 8.44 9.80
C GLY A 26 -4.14 7.43 8.69
N SER A 27 -4.42 7.77 7.42
CA SER A 27 -4.01 6.95 6.27
C SER A 27 -2.49 6.90 6.10
N GLY A 28 -2.02 5.98 5.29
CA GLY A 28 -0.62 5.89 4.90
C GLY A 28 -0.37 6.35 3.45
N VAL A 29 0.82 6.87 3.21
CA VAL A 29 1.32 7.20 1.88
C VAL A 29 2.66 6.49 1.67
N ILE A 30 2.82 5.79 0.55
CA ILE A 30 4.08 5.16 0.15
C ILE A 30 4.63 5.93 -1.03
N PHE A 31 5.75 6.62 -0.83
CA PHE A 31 6.42 7.42 -1.85
C PHE A 31 7.32 6.53 -2.72
N ARG A 32 7.01 6.36 -4.00
CA ARG A 32 7.76 5.51 -4.93
C ARG A 32 8.61 6.29 -5.94
N HIS A 33 8.09 7.20 -6.69
CA HIS A 33 8.72 8.11 -7.68
C HIS A 33 10.17 7.77 -8.10
N TYR A 34 10.37 6.53 -8.57
CA TYR A 34 11.69 6.06 -9.02
C TYR A 34 12.13 6.66 -10.35
N HIS A 35 11.18 7.21 -11.12
CA HIS A 35 11.40 7.82 -12.43
C HIS A 35 12.00 9.22 -12.36
N LEU A 36 11.94 9.89 -11.19
CA LEU A 36 12.46 11.23 -11.01
C LEU A 36 13.99 11.22 -10.77
N ALA A 37 14.68 12.23 -11.32
CA ALA A 37 16.07 12.48 -10.98
C ALA A 37 16.26 12.73 -9.46
N PRO A 38 17.43 12.44 -8.86
CA PRO A 38 17.62 12.50 -7.42
C PRO A 38 17.20 13.83 -6.78
N ARG A 39 17.54 14.96 -7.39
CA ARG A 39 17.17 16.31 -6.90
C ARG A 39 15.68 16.57 -6.97
N GLU A 40 15.05 16.26 -8.09
CA GLU A 40 13.59 16.38 -8.28
C GLU A 40 12.84 15.47 -7.29
N ARG A 41 13.31 14.23 -7.14
CA ARG A 41 12.75 13.27 -6.19
C ARG A 41 12.82 13.77 -4.75
N ALA A 42 13.94 14.40 -4.35
CA ALA A 42 14.09 14.98 -3.01
C ALA A 42 13.13 16.15 -2.78
N THR A 43 12.98 17.04 -3.77
CA THR A 43 12.03 18.17 -3.72
C THR A 43 10.61 17.67 -3.60
N HIS A 44 10.21 16.73 -4.44
CA HIS A 44 8.88 16.14 -4.45
C HIS A 44 8.58 15.40 -3.14
N LEU A 45 9.54 14.62 -2.62
CA LEU A 45 9.43 13.97 -1.32
C LEU A 45 9.19 14.98 -0.19
N SER A 46 9.87 16.14 -0.24
CA SER A 46 9.71 17.20 0.76
C SER A 46 8.31 17.81 0.72
N GLN A 47 7.72 17.98 -0.47
CA GLN A 47 6.33 18.43 -0.63
C GLN A 47 5.34 17.40 -0.06
N ILE A 48 5.47 16.14 -0.46
CA ILE A 48 4.61 15.05 0.04
C ILE A 48 4.73 14.90 1.56
N ARG A 49 5.93 15.05 2.12
CA ARG A 49 6.14 15.00 3.57
C ARG A 49 5.39 16.11 4.31
N ARG A 50 5.39 17.34 3.78
CA ARG A 50 4.62 18.46 4.34
C ARG A 50 3.12 18.18 4.30
N LEU A 51 2.61 17.68 3.18
CA LEU A 51 1.21 17.30 3.04
C LEU A 51 0.81 16.19 4.01
N CYS A 52 1.60 15.12 4.11
CA CYS A 52 1.34 14.03 5.05
C CYS A 52 1.29 14.53 6.51
N ARG A 53 2.20 15.43 6.90
CA ARG A 53 2.16 16.05 8.23
C ARG A 53 0.91 16.89 8.43
N ARG A 54 0.56 17.75 7.47
CA ARG A 54 -0.62 18.63 7.52
C ARG A 54 -1.91 17.84 7.70
N PHE A 55 -2.07 16.73 6.99
CA PHE A 55 -3.30 15.93 7.01
C PHE A 55 -3.24 14.73 7.98
N GLY A 56 -2.15 14.56 8.73
CA GLY A 56 -2.01 13.51 9.73
C GLY A 56 -1.84 12.11 9.13
N HIS A 57 -1.13 12.00 8.00
CA HIS A 57 -0.84 10.73 7.34
C HIS A 57 0.56 10.22 7.68
N ARG A 58 0.70 8.89 7.69
CA ARG A 58 2.00 8.22 7.79
C ARG A 58 2.67 8.18 6.42
N LEU A 59 3.97 8.51 6.35
CA LEU A 59 4.75 8.45 5.13
C LEU A 59 5.81 7.34 5.23
N GLU A 60 5.86 6.48 4.22
CA GLU A 60 6.93 5.50 4.02
C GLU A 60 7.60 5.72 2.66
N ILE A 61 8.91 5.47 2.61
CA ILE A 61 9.71 5.71 1.39
C ILE A 61 10.10 4.37 0.80
N ALA A 62 9.81 4.17 -0.47
CA ALA A 62 10.21 2.99 -1.21
C ALA A 62 11.74 2.90 -1.33
N GLY A 63 12.29 1.70 -1.14
CA GLY A 63 13.73 1.45 -1.02
C GLY A 63 14.27 1.62 0.41
N GLN A 64 13.55 2.33 1.29
CA GLN A 64 13.91 2.50 2.70
C GLN A 64 12.96 1.72 3.61
N GLY A 65 11.83 2.30 4.00
CA GLY A 65 10.84 1.67 4.88
C GLY A 65 9.87 0.70 4.18
N TYR A 66 9.78 0.73 2.86
CA TYR A 66 8.91 -0.12 2.04
C TYR A 66 9.68 -0.85 0.94
N GLY A 67 9.41 -2.12 0.71
CA GLY A 67 9.98 -2.95 -0.36
C GLY A 67 10.06 -4.42 -0.01
N PRO A 68 10.84 -5.23 -0.75
CA PRO A 68 11.07 -6.65 -0.44
C PRO A 68 11.52 -6.84 1.02
N PRO A 69 11.25 -8.01 1.64
CA PRO A 69 11.64 -8.28 3.01
C PRO A 69 13.17 -8.11 3.21
N ALA A 70 13.54 -7.25 4.16
CA ALA A 70 14.92 -6.96 4.51
C ALA A 70 15.00 -6.45 5.96
N PRO A 71 16.16 -6.51 6.64
CA PRO A 71 16.36 -5.92 7.95
C PRO A 71 15.91 -4.44 7.96
N HIS A 72 15.29 -4.01 9.06
CA HIS A 72 14.75 -2.66 9.25
C HIS A 72 13.62 -2.24 8.29
N ARG A 73 13.09 -3.15 7.47
CA ARG A 73 11.96 -2.89 6.59
C ARG A 73 10.66 -2.82 7.40
N ARG A 74 10.03 -1.64 7.42
CA ARG A 74 8.75 -1.46 8.14
C ARG A 74 7.57 -2.05 7.40
N LEU A 75 7.52 -1.86 6.07
CA LEU A 75 6.49 -2.40 5.20
C LEU A 75 7.14 -3.34 4.18
N ALA A 76 6.99 -4.65 4.38
CA ALA A 76 7.46 -5.64 3.43
C ALA A 76 6.43 -5.86 2.31
N THR A 77 6.91 -6.21 1.11
CA THR A 77 6.06 -6.74 0.04
C THR A 77 6.18 -8.26 -0.01
N ALA A 78 5.11 -8.96 -0.36
CA ALA A 78 5.14 -10.41 -0.55
C ALA A 78 4.15 -10.85 -1.64
N HIS A 79 4.54 -11.88 -2.38
CA HIS A 79 3.77 -12.49 -3.45
C HIS A 79 3.48 -13.98 -3.17
N ASP A 80 4.24 -14.58 -2.26
CA ASP A 80 4.18 -16.00 -1.93
C ASP A 80 4.50 -16.30 -0.45
N LEU A 81 4.45 -17.59 -0.08
CA LEU A 81 4.73 -18.05 1.27
C LEU A 81 6.18 -17.85 1.69
N ARG A 82 7.13 -17.94 0.76
CA ARG A 82 8.56 -17.76 1.03
C ARG A 82 8.83 -16.33 1.47
N GLU A 83 8.27 -15.36 0.74
CA GLU A 83 8.41 -13.93 1.04
C GLU A 83 7.68 -13.55 2.35
N ILE A 84 6.52 -14.16 2.66
CA ILE A 84 5.88 -14.04 3.97
C ILE A 84 6.80 -14.57 5.08
N GLY A 85 7.43 -15.74 4.87
CA GLY A 85 8.39 -16.28 5.81
C GLY A 85 9.59 -15.36 6.05
N MET A 86 10.09 -14.71 4.99
CA MET A 86 11.16 -13.71 5.09
C MET A 86 10.69 -12.46 5.86
N ALA A 87 9.50 -11.94 5.55
CA ALA A 87 8.92 -10.79 6.27
C ALA A 87 8.76 -11.08 7.78
N ASN A 88 8.32 -12.29 8.14
CA ASN A 88 8.22 -12.74 9.53
C ASN A 88 9.59 -12.73 10.23
N ARG A 89 10.65 -13.23 9.57
CA ARG A 89 12.00 -13.25 10.14
C ARG A 89 12.63 -11.87 10.27
N CYS A 90 12.36 -10.99 9.31
CA CYS A 90 12.88 -9.61 9.33
C CYS A 90 12.13 -8.69 10.32
N GLY A 91 11.07 -9.16 10.96
CA GLY A 91 10.30 -8.38 11.91
C GLY A 91 9.60 -7.18 11.28
N ALA A 92 9.09 -7.30 10.05
CA ALA A 92 8.36 -6.22 9.39
C ALA A 92 7.11 -5.83 10.20
N ASN A 93 6.80 -4.51 10.25
CA ASN A 93 5.63 -4.03 10.97
C ASN A 93 4.31 -4.33 10.23
N ALA A 94 4.36 -4.51 8.92
CA ALA A 94 3.26 -5.02 8.10
C ALA A 94 3.77 -5.59 6.79
N VAL A 95 2.93 -6.37 6.12
CA VAL A 95 3.22 -6.93 4.81
C VAL A 95 2.12 -6.57 3.80
N LEU A 96 2.54 -6.09 2.62
CA LEU A 96 1.66 -5.86 1.49
C LEU A 96 1.68 -7.10 0.60
N ILE A 97 0.53 -7.76 0.47
CA ILE A 97 0.39 -8.95 -0.37
C ILE A 97 -0.22 -8.56 -1.72
N SER A 98 0.46 -8.89 -2.81
CA SER A 98 0.06 -8.48 -4.17
C SER A 98 0.46 -9.49 -5.25
N PRO A 99 -0.15 -9.41 -6.47
CA PRO A 99 -1.36 -8.67 -6.78
C PRO A 99 -2.62 -9.48 -6.42
N VAL A 100 -3.58 -8.88 -5.72
CA VAL A 100 -4.81 -9.58 -5.34
C VAL A 100 -5.77 -9.70 -6.52
N PHE A 101 -5.96 -8.62 -7.27
CA PHE A 101 -6.81 -8.56 -8.48
C PHE A 101 -6.04 -8.00 -9.67
N PRO A 102 -6.56 -8.17 -10.89
CA PRO A 102 -5.98 -7.56 -12.09
C PRO A 102 -5.76 -6.06 -11.90
N THR A 103 -4.61 -5.56 -12.31
CA THR A 103 -4.17 -4.19 -12.11
C THR A 103 -3.58 -3.61 -13.38
N ARG A 104 -3.76 -2.30 -13.59
CA ARG A 104 -3.16 -1.57 -14.71
C ARG A 104 -1.64 -1.48 -14.62
N THR A 105 -1.07 -1.62 -13.44
CA THR A 105 0.38 -1.53 -13.21
C THR A 105 1.13 -2.71 -13.84
N HIS A 106 0.51 -3.90 -13.84
CA HIS A 106 1.06 -5.12 -14.43
C HIS A 106 -0.05 -5.88 -15.18
N PRO A 107 -0.41 -5.41 -16.39
CA PRO A 107 -1.42 -6.07 -17.21
C PRO A 107 -1.02 -7.53 -17.50
N GLY A 108 -1.95 -8.46 -17.38
CA GLY A 108 -1.70 -9.88 -17.65
C GLY A 108 -0.96 -10.65 -16.53
N ALA A 109 -0.50 -10.01 -15.47
CA ALA A 109 0.12 -10.72 -14.36
C ALA A 109 -0.89 -11.64 -13.65
N ALA A 110 -0.44 -12.85 -13.28
CA ALA A 110 -1.23 -13.78 -12.48
C ALA A 110 -1.63 -13.14 -11.15
N THR A 111 -2.90 -13.27 -10.78
CA THR A 111 -3.43 -12.69 -9.54
C THR A 111 -3.68 -13.76 -8.49
N LEU A 112 -3.55 -13.39 -7.23
CA LEU A 112 -3.75 -14.31 -6.11
C LEU A 112 -5.22 -14.65 -5.90
N GLY A 113 -6.11 -13.71 -6.17
CA GLY A 113 -7.50 -13.81 -5.80
C GLY A 113 -7.71 -13.82 -4.28
N ARG A 114 -8.97 -13.89 -3.87
CA ARG A 114 -9.36 -13.84 -2.46
C ARG A 114 -8.79 -15.01 -1.64
N ILE A 115 -8.91 -16.22 -2.16
CA ILE A 115 -8.58 -17.45 -1.39
C ILE A 115 -7.07 -17.48 -1.07
N ARG A 116 -6.23 -17.28 -2.08
CA ARG A 116 -4.76 -17.28 -1.88
C ARG A 116 -4.32 -16.14 -0.96
N LEU A 117 -4.91 -14.94 -1.10
CA LEU A 117 -4.66 -13.84 -0.16
C LEU A 117 -4.92 -14.26 1.28
N LEU A 118 -6.06 -14.89 1.58
CA LEU A 118 -6.42 -15.31 2.93
C LEU A 118 -5.51 -16.42 3.46
N LEU A 119 -5.11 -17.38 2.61
CA LEU A 119 -4.15 -18.42 2.99
C LEU A 119 -2.77 -17.83 3.34
N LEU A 120 -2.29 -16.86 2.57
CA LEU A 120 -1.06 -16.14 2.85
C LEU A 120 -1.17 -15.29 4.13
N ALA A 121 -2.29 -14.58 4.29
CA ALA A 121 -2.55 -13.76 5.47
C ALA A 121 -2.49 -14.55 6.78
N ARG A 122 -3.00 -15.79 6.78
CA ARG A 122 -2.92 -16.70 7.94
C ARG A 122 -1.49 -17.07 8.36
N ARG A 123 -0.52 -16.93 7.48
CA ARG A 123 0.89 -17.23 7.73
C ARG A 123 1.72 -16.01 8.13
N ALA A 124 1.18 -14.82 7.94
CA ALA A 124 1.81 -13.57 8.37
C ALA A 124 1.64 -13.38 9.89
N ARG A 125 2.74 -13.02 10.56
CA ARG A 125 2.75 -12.69 12.00
C ARG A 125 2.55 -11.17 12.26
N MET A 126 2.36 -10.41 11.20
CA MET A 126 2.13 -8.97 11.23
C MET A 126 0.85 -8.63 10.44
N PRO A 127 0.30 -7.41 10.60
CA PRO A 127 -0.84 -6.93 9.82
C PRO A 127 -0.62 -7.06 8.31
N VAL A 128 -1.61 -7.59 7.61
CA VAL A 128 -1.61 -7.75 6.16
C VAL A 128 -2.37 -6.61 5.49
N ILE A 129 -1.78 -6.06 4.44
CA ILE A 129 -2.37 -5.02 3.58
C ILE A 129 -2.54 -5.62 2.17
N ALA A 130 -3.75 -5.67 1.67
CA ALA A 130 -4.05 -6.16 0.32
C ALA A 130 -3.68 -5.11 -0.73
N LEU A 131 -2.93 -5.50 -1.77
CA LEU A 131 -2.51 -4.61 -2.85
C LEU A 131 -2.75 -5.26 -4.22
N GLY A 132 -2.93 -4.43 -5.25
CA GLY A 132 -3.18 -4.84 -6.64
C GLY A 132 -4.67 -4.90 -6.95
N GLY A 133 -5.11 -3.97 -7.80
CA GLY A 133 -6.50 -3.83 -8.22
C GLY A 133 -7.49 -3.57 -7.08
N MET A 134 -7.03 -3.12 -5.92
CA MET A 134 -7.87 -2.86 -4.76
C MET A 134 -8.67 -1.57 -4.91
N THR A 135 -9.90 -1.60 -4.41
CA THR A 135 -10.80 -0.45 -4.26
C THR A 135 -11.54 -0.58 -2.93
N ALA A 136 -12.13 0.51 -2.44
CA ALA A 136 -12.96 0.48 -1.23
C ALA A 136 -14.11 -0.52 -1.33
N ARG A 137 -14.77 -0.62 -2.51
CA ARG A 137 -15.83 -1.59 -2.79
C ARG A 137 -15.32 -3.04 -2.68
N ARG A 138 -14.18 -3.34 -3.32
CA ARG A 138 -13.57 -4.68 -3.26
C ARG A 138 -13.16 -5.02 -1.83
N PHE A 139 -12.53 -4.11 -1.11
CA PHE A 139 -12.13 -4.34 0.28
C PHE A 139 -13.34 -4.65 1.18
N ARG A 140 -14.43 -3.87 1.09
CA ARG A 140 -15.66 -4.14 1.83
C ARG A 140 -16.32 -5.46 1.45
N GLY A 141 -16.43 -5.74 0.14
CA GLY A 141 -17.08 -6.95 -0.38
C GLY A 141 -16.34 -8.25 -0.08
N LEU A 142 -15.08 -8.19 0.32
CA LEU A 142 -14.30 -9.38 0.64
C LEU A 142 -14.48 -9.86 2.09
N GLY A 143 -15.18 -9.09 2.94
CA GLY A 143 -15.49 -9.51 4.31
C GLY A 143 -14.24 -9.80 5.14
N PHE A 144 -13.15 -9.04 4.95
CA PHE A 144 -11.85 -9.30 5.59
C PHE A 144 -11.80 -9.09 7.10
N ARG A 145 -12.85 -8.55 7.71
CA ARG A 145 -12.90 -8.39 9.16
C ARG A 145 -12.77 -9.76 9.85
N GLY A 146 -11.75 -9.91 10.68
CA GLY A 146 -11.46 -11.15 11.38
C GLY A 146 -10.66 -12.19 10.58
N LEU A 147 -10.31 -11.94 9.32
CA LEU A 147 -9.59 -12.90 8.47
C LEU A 147 -8.08 -12.58 8.30
N GLY A 148 -7.51 -11.74 9.17
CA GLY A 148 -6.08 -11.41 9.16
C GLY A 148 -5.66 -10.33 8.16
N VAL A 149 -6.59 -9.78 7.35
CA VAL A 149 -6.31 -8.65 6.47
C VAL A 149 -6.70 -7.35 7.15
N HIS A 150 -5.70 -6.55 7.51
CA HIS A 150 -5.85 -5.31 8.27
C HIS A 150 -6.33 -4.13 7.42
N GLY A 151 -5.90 -4.08 6.15
CA GLY A 151 -6.18 -2.94 5.30
C GLY A 151 -5.87 -3.20 3.83
N TRP A 152 -5.88 -2.14 3.03
CA TRP A 152 -5.59 -2.20 1.61
C TRP A 152 -4.79 -1.01 1.11
N ALA A 153 -4.13 -1.19 -0.02
CA ALA A 153 -3.37 -0.16 -0.70
C ALA A 153 -3.81 -0.05 -2.16
N ALA A 154 -3.73 1.17 -2.71
CA ALA A 154 -4.01 1.43 -4.11
C ALA A 154 -3.09 2.51 -4.69
N ILE A 155 -2.90 2.47 -6.00
CA ILE A 155 -2.27 3.52 -6.80
C ILE A 155 -3.38 4.41 -7.37
N ASP A 156 -4.23 3.84 -8.24
CA ASP A 156 -5.28 4.56 -8.99
C ASP A 156 -6.65 4.56 -8.29
N GLY A 157 -6.90 3.62 -7.40
CA GLY A 157 -8.22 3.36 -6.82
C GLY A 157 -8.75 4.40 -5.83
N LEU A 158 -7.98 5.46 -5.55
CA LEU A 158 -8.34 6.53 -4.60
C LEU A 158 -8.64 7.86 -5.31
N ALA A 159 -8.45 7.94 -6.63
CA ALA A 159 -8.75 9.13 -7.43
C ALA A 159 -10.27 9.40 -7.59
N GLY A 160 -11.11 8.39 -7.38
CA GLY A 160 -12.58 8.50 -7.37
C GLY A 160 -13.11 8.38 -5.95
N GLY A 161 -13.44 9.50 -5.33
CA GLY A 161 -14.14 9.74 -4.07
C GLY A 161 -14.36 8.55 -3.12
N CYS A 162 -13.60 8.45 -2.06
CA CYS A 162 -13.98 7.69 -0.88
C CYS A 162 -15.01 8.49 -0.08
N THR A 163 -16.28 8.44 -0.46
CA THR A 163 -17.38 8.87 0.41
C THR A 163 -17.55 7.81 1.50
N THR A 164 -16.93 8.03 2.65
CA THR A 164 -17.37 7.43 3.90
C THR A 164 -18.71 8.09 4.26
N ARG A 165 -19.83 7.43 3.97
CA ARG A 165 -21.05 7.70 4.72
C ARG A 165 -20.90 7.07 6.10
N SER A 166 -21.08 7.90 7.11
CA SER A 166 -21.24 7.57 8.53
C SER A 166 -22.26 6.48 8.74
#